data_a5baa20dcc6f60be4e1e637f54095ba1
#
_entry.id   a5baa20dcc6f60be4e1e637f54095ba1
#
_cell.length_a   1.000
_cell.length_b   1.000
_cell.length_c   1.000
_cell.angle_alpha   90.00
_cell.angle_beta   90.00
_cell.angle_gamma   90.00
#
_symmetry.space_group_name_H-M   'P 1'
#
loop_
_entity.id
_entity.type
_entity.pdbx_description
1 polymer ?
#
loop_
_entity_poly.entity_id
_entity_poly.type
_entity_poly.pdbx_seq_one_letter_code
_entity_poly.pdbx_strand_id
1 'polypeptide(L)' 'MRILLVEDDPNTSRSIELMLTHANLNVYCTDLGEDGIDLAKLYDYDLILLDLNLPDMSGHEVLRQLRLARVETPILILS' A
#
# COMPACT_ATOMS: atom_id res chain seq x y z
N MET A 1 -10.19 -8.06 -7.50
CA MET A 1 -8.79 -7.76 -7.20
C MET A 1 -8.73 -6.88 -5.95
N ARG A 2 -7.91 -7.26 -5.01
CA ARG A 2 -7.75 -6.52 -3.74
C ARG A 2 -6.42 -5.77 -3.75
N ILE A 3 -6.48 -4.46 -3.55
CA ILE A 3 -5.31 -3.58 -3.62
C ILE A 3 -5.14 -2.88 -2.28
N LEU A 4 -3.91 -2.91 -1.75
CA LEU A 4 -3.53 -2.13 -0.58
C LEU A 4 -2.82 -0.88 -1.06
N LEU A 5 -3.31 0.28 -0.64
CA LEU A 5 -2.72 1.58 -0.96
C LEU A 5 -2.12 2.18 0.31
N VAL A 6 -0.81 2.37 0.31
CA VAL A 6 -0.07 2.98 1.43
C VAL A 6 0.40 4.35 0.97
N GLU A 7 -0.32 5.38 1.37
CA GLU A 7 -0.12 6.77 0.93
C GLU A 7 -0.62 7.73 2.01
N ASP A 8 0.21 8.68 2.44
CA ASP A 8 -0.14 9.59 3.52
C ASP A 8 -0.83 10.89 3.05
N ASP A 9 -0.67 11.27 1.80
CA ASP A 9 -1.35 12.47 1.30
C ASP A 9 -2.83 12.15 1.04
N PRO A 10 -3.76 12.78 1.79
CA PRO A 10 -5.18 12.43 1.67
C PRO A 10 -5.75 12.73 0.29
N ASN A 11 -5.29 13.76 -0.40
CA ASN A 11 -5.79 14.09 -1.74
C ASN A 11 -5.35 13.05 -2.77
N THR A 12 -4.08 12.65 -2.73
CA THR A 12 -3.54 11.63 -3.61
C THR A 12 -4.21 10.29 -3.35
N SER A 13 -4.33 9.90 -2.08
CA SER A 13 -4.97 8.66 -1.68
C SER A 13 -6.42 8.59 -2.17
N ARG A 14 -7.16 9.68 -1.99
CA ARG A 14 -8.56 9.76 -2.41
C ARG A 14 -8.70 9.64 -3.92
N SER A 15 -7.85 10.34 -4.67
CA SER A 15 -7.90 10.30 -6.14
C SER A 15 -7.63 8.90 -6.67
N ILE A 16 -6.64 8.21 -6.12
CA ILE A 16 -6.30 6.84 -6.51
C ILE A 16 -7.45 5.90 -6.15
N GLU A 17 -7.96 6.03 -4.93
CA GLU A 17 -9.08 5.21 -4.45
C GLU A 17 -10.29 5.32 -5.37
N LEU A 18 -10.65 6.55 -5.75
CA LEU A 18 -11.79 6.78 -6.64
C LEU A 18 -11.59 6.15 -8.01
N MET A 19 -10.39 6.30 -8.60
CA MET A 19 -10.10 5.71 -9.90
C MET A 19 -10.21 4.19 -9.87
N LEU A 20 -9.63 3.58 -8.86
CA LEU A 20 -9.60 2.13 -8.75
C LEU A 20 -10.99 1.57 -8.44
N THR A 21 -11.74 2.26 -7.59
CA THR A 21 -13.12 1.87 -7.27
C THR A 21 -14.01 1.93 -8.51
N HIS A 22 -13.83 2.95 -9.34
CA HIS A 22 -14.56 3.06 -10.62
C HIS A 22 -14.23 1.91 -11.57
N ALA A 23 -13.04 1.33 -11.44
CA ALA A 23 -12.64 0.16 -12.23
C ALA A 23 -13.10 -1.16 -11.59
N ASN A 24 -13.94 -1.09 -10.56
CA ASN A 24 -14.46 -2.25 -9.81
C ASN A 24 -13.38 -3.03 -9.06
N LEU A 25 -12.33 -2.34 -8.62
CA LEU A 25 -11.28 -2.92 -7.79
C LEU A 25 -11.56 -2.59 -6.32
N ASN A 26 -11.21 -3.51 -5.43
CA ASN A 26 -11.35 -3.30 -3.99
C ASN A 26 -10.07 -2.68 -3.43
N VAL A 27 -10.17 -1.47 -2.89
CA VAL A 27 -9.02 -0.71 -2.42
C VAL A 27 -9.12 -0.53 -0.91
N TYR A 28 -8.00 -0.79 -0.24
CA TYR A 28 -7.85 -0.63 1.21
C TYR A 28 -6.72 0.36 1.42
N CYS A 29 -7.01 1.49 2.08
CA CYS A 29 -6.06 2.59 2.24
C CYS A 29 -5.52 2.65 3.65
N THR A 30 -4.23 2.96 3.77
CA THR A 30 -3.62 3.33 5.04
C THR A 30 -2.61 4.45 4.80
N ASP A 31 -2.34 5.24 5.84
CA ASP A 31 -1.43 6.38 5.75
C ASP A 31 -0.10 6.15 6.46
N LEU A 32 0.07 5.01 7.13
CA LEU A 32 1.30 4.67 7.85
C LEU A 32 1.95 3.42 7.28
N GLY A 33 3.29 3.45 7.19
CA GLY A 33 4.05 2.29 6.75
C GLY A 33 3.88 1.10 7.68
N GLU A 34 3.86 1.32 8.99
CA GLU A 34 3.67 0.24 9.96
C GLU A 34 2.33 -0.47 9.76
N ASP A 35 1.25 0.29 9.58
CA ASP A 35 -0.06 -0.28 9.34
C ASP A 35 -0.11 -1.03 8.00
N GLY A 36 0.57 -0.50 6.99
CA GLY A 36 0.68 -1.16 5.69
C GLY A 36 1.36 -2.52 5.80
N ILE A 37 2.45 -2.59 6.57
CA ILE A 37 3.16 -3.84 6.82
C ILE A 37 2.24 -4.85 7.51
N ASP A 38 1.55 -4.42 8.58
CA ASP A 38 0.66 -5.29 9.33
C ASP A 38 -0.47 -5.83 8.45
N LEU A 39 -1.12 -4.95 7.69
CA LEU A 39 -2.20 -5.35 6.79
C LEU A 39 -1.73 -6.33 5.71
N ALA A 40 -0.57 -6.06 5.11
CA ALA A 40 -0.02 -6.92 4.07
C ALA A 40 0.35 -8.30 4.58
N LYS A 41 0.72 -8.41 5.87
CA LYS A 41 1.03 -9.70 6.50
C LYS A 41 -0.23 -10.46 6.89
N LEU A 42 -1.31 -9.76 7.22
CA LEU A 42 -2.55 -10.37 7.71
C LEU A 42 -3.50 -10.80 6.59
N TYR A 43 -3.49 -10.08 5.48
CA TYR A 43 -4.45 -10.28 4.40
C TYR A 43 -3.75 -10.51 3.07
N ASP A 44 -4.42 -11.24 2.19
CA ASP A 44 -3.93 -11.50 0.84
C ASP A 44 -4.36 -10.40 -0.11
N TYR A 45 -3.42 -9.54 -0.49
CA TYR A 45 -3.65 -8.54 -1.52
C TYR A 45 -3.06 -9.01 -2.84
N ASP A 46 -3.67 -8.54 -3.94
CA ASP A 46 -3.17 -8.84 -5.28
C ASP A 46 -2.08 -7.86 -5.71
N LEU A 47 -2.10 -6.66 -5.14
CA LEU A 47 -1.16 -5.60 -5.46
C LEU A 47 -1.04 -4.65 -4.27
N ILE A 48 0.15 -4.14 -4.03
CA ILE A 48 0.40 -3.08 -3.06
C ILE A 48 0.91 -1.86 -3.82
N LEU A 49 0.24 -0.72 -3.62
CA LEU A 49 0.69 0.58 -4.11
C LEU A 49 1.34 1.30 -2.94
N LEU A 50 2.62 1.65 -3.06
CA LEU A 50 3.42 2.10 -1.93
C LEU A 50 4.11 3.42 -2.23
N ASP A 51 3.82 4.44 -1.43
CA ASP A 51 4.55 5.71 -1.47
C ASP A 51 5.90 5.56 -0.76
N LEU A 52 6.93 6.23 -1.29
CA LEU A 52 8.26 6.20 -0.71
C LEU A 52 8.39 7.10 0.52
N ASN A 53 7.58 8.16 0.61
CA ASN A 53 7.67 9.15 1.68
C ASN A 53 6.47 9.04 2.62
N LEU A 54 6.60 8.20 3.64
CA LEU A 54 5.57 8.04 4.66
C LEU A 54 6.01 8.74 5.95
N PRO A 55 5.05 9.14 6.83
CA PRO A 55 5.43 9.89 8.03
C PRO A 55 6.21 9.10 9.07
N ASP A 56 5.99 7.78 9.13
CA ASP A 56 6.61 6.94 10.16
C ASP A 56 7.86 6.19 9.67
N MET A 57 7.98 5.96 8.37
CA MET A 57 9.15 5.29 7.79
C MET A 57 9.18 5.50 6.29
N SER A 58 10.32 5.20 5.65
CA SER A 58 10.40 5.27 4.19
C SER A 58 9.68 4.06 3.56
N GLY A 59 9.21 4.24 2.33
CA GLY A 59 8.65 3.11 1.57
C GLY A 59 9.67 2.01 1.32
N HIS A 60 10.95 2.37 1.22
CA HIS A 60 12.04 1.37 1.10
C HIS A 60 12.07 0.45 2.32
N GLU A 61 11.86 1.00 3.51
CA GLU A 61 11.82 0.20 4.74
C GLU A 61 10.60 -0.71 4.76
N VAL A 62 9.44 -0.22 4.31
CA VAL A 62 8.24 -1.04 4.18
C VAL A 62 8.51 -2.22 3.26
N LEU A 63 9.08 -1.96 2.09
CA LEU A 63 9.41 -3.00 1.12
C LEU A 63 10.36 -4.03 1.72
N ARG A 64 11.41 -3.57 2.41
CA ARG A 64 12.40 -4.46 3.05
C ARG A 64 11.72 -5.38 4.07
N GLN A 65 10.87 -4.82 4.94
CA GLN A 65 10.20 -5.61 5.97
C GLN A 65 9.22 -6.63 5.39
N LEU A 66 8.51 -6.26 4.33
CA LEU A 66 7.59 -7.17 3.66
C LEU A 66 8.33 -8.34 3.04
N ARG A 67 9.46 -8.11 2.38
CA ARG A 67 10.25 -9.18 1.78
C ARG A 67 10.89 -10.08 2.85
N LEU A 68 11.34 -9.51 3.96
CA LEU A 68 11.84 -10.30 5.10
C LEU A 68 10.75 -11.19 5.71
N ALA A 69 9.51 -10.71 5.71
CA ALA A 69 8.36 -11.48 6.20
C ALA A 69 7.83 -12.46 5.14
N ARG A 70 8.48 -12.54 3.98
CA ARG A 70 8.12 -13.44 2.87
C ARG A 70 6.76 -13.12 2.27
N VAL A 71 6.35 -11.87 2.32
CA VAL A 71 5.20 -11.39 1.58
C VAL A 71 5.65 -11.18 0.14
N GLU A 72 5.07 -11.93 -0.79
CA GLU A 72 5.47 -11.93 -2.20
C GLU A 72 4.54 -11.12 -3.09
N THR A 73 3.55 -10.46 -2.51
CA THR A 73 2.61 -9.60 -3.24
C THR A 73 3.37 -8.60 -4.09
N PRO A 74 3.01 -8.43 -5.37
CA PRO A 74 3.63 -7.40 -6.21
C PRO A 74 3.45 -6.01 -5.62
N ILE A 75 4.51 -5.21 -5.67
CA ILE A 75 4.52 -3.85 -5.12
C ILE A 75 4.86 -2.88 -6.23
N LEU A 76 4.00 -1.89 -6.43
CA LEU A 76 4.22 -0.79 -7.35
C LEU A 76 4.54 0.46 -6.55
N ILE A 77 5.68 1.06 -6.84
CA ILE A 77 6.14 2.25 -6.13
C ILE A 77 5.49 3.49 -6.75
N LEU A 78 4.93 4.32 -5.89
CA LEU A 78 4.38 5.62 -6.26
C LEU A 78 5.44 6.67 -5.91
N SER A 79 6.29 7.02 -6.69
CA SER A 79 7.40 7.95 -6.48
C SER A 79 7.28 8.84 -5.23
#